data_54ca46e13b6a3a5945b0f2ceb7d79fe8
#
_entry.id   54ca46e13b6a3a5945b0f2ceb7d79fe8
#
_cell.length_a   1.000
_cell.length_b   1.000
_cell.length_c   1.000
_cell.angle_alpha   90.00
_cell.angle_beta   90.00
_cell.angle_gamma   90.00
#
_symmetry.space_group_name_H-M   'P 1'
#
loop_
_entity.id
_entity.type
_entity.pdbx_description
1 polymer ?
#
loop_
_entity_poly.entity_id
_entity_poly.type
_entity_poly.pdbx_seq_one_letter_code
_entity_poly.pdbx_strand_id
1 'polypeptide(L)'
;MKKRQEVYDLYWYFACERQNIFIKKLNGEPAPWTNDKILQEYKFCNSYRVNDRVSQYLLKNVIYNGKKYSDEDMLFRILLFKLFNKESTWELLLNNFEDITLKTFDVKAYSKTLESAILNGTKIYNDAYISCANKAFGYDRKHENHLALLNKMFNEDKMQSKIVKCKTMEQAFNIIKSYPLIGNFMAYQLVTDINYSEVVNWKEDEFTVAGPGSLRGIKKCFIDKGKMNNEDIIRYMYEHQDKEFKRLNLDFKKIGNRPLQLIDCQNIFCELDKYCRQALPDLKSNRTKIKKHYVPKKERIEYIYPKKWKI
;
A
#
# COMPACT_ATOMS: atom_id res chain seq x y z
N MET A 1 11.52 -25.67 -8.26
CA MET A 1 10.25 -24.95 -8.10
C MET A 1 9.15 -25.64 -8.90
N LYS A 2 8.01 -25.96 -8.26
CA LYS A 2 6.83 -26.59 -8.90
C LYS A 2 5.62 -25.66 -8.79
N LYS A 3 5.12 -25.16 -9.91
CA LYS A 3 3.96 -24.27 -10.00
C LYS A 3 2.66 -25.06 -9.97
N ARG A 4 1.59 -24.51 -9.40
CA ARG A 4 0.23 -24.89 -9.71
C ARG A 4 -0.17 -24.05 -10.92
N GLN A 5 -0.07 -24.65 -12.12
CA GLN A 5 -0.09 -23.91 -13.38
C GLN A 5 -1.34 -23.05 -13.54
N GLU A 6 -2.51 -23.58 -13.22
CA GLU A 6 -3.78 -22.85 -13.25
C GLU A 6 -3.74 -21.55 -12.43
N VAL A 7 -3.26 -21.62 -11.17
CA VAL A 7 -3.19 -20.44 -10.28
C VAL A 7 -2.07 -19.50 -10.69
N TYR A 8 -0.98 -20.04 -11.24
CA TYR A 8 0.12 -19.26 -11.76
C TYR A 8 -0.30 -18.44 -12.99
N ASP A 9 -1.07 -19.04 -13.89
CA ASP A 9 -1.63 -18.34 -15.06
C ASP A 9 -2.69 -17.32 -14.65
N LEU A 10 -3.49 -17.67 -13.64
CA LEU A 10 -4.51 -16.78 -13.06
C LEU A 10 -3.88 -15.52 -12.42
N TYR A 11 -2.67 -15.60 -11.87
CA TYR A 11 -1.94 -14.43 -11.37
C TYR A 11 -1.74 -13.38 -12.47
N TRP A 12 -1.28 -13.79 -13.64
CA TRP A 12 -1.00 -12.92 -14.78
C TRP A 12 -2.29 -12.42 -15.43
N TYR A 13 -3.28 -13.29 -15.57
CA TYR A 13 -4.62 -12.90 -16.02
C TYR A 13 -5.21 -11.82 -15.12
N PHE A 14 -5.22 -12.04 -13.81
CA PHE A 14 -5.72 -11.09 -12.83
C PHE A 14 -4.99 -9.74 -12.94
N ALA A 15 -3.66 -9.75 -13.02
CA ALA A 15 -2.88 -8.53 -13.16
C ALA A 15 -3.25 -7.75 -14.43
N CYS A 16 -3.37 -8.44 -15.56
CA CYS A 16 -3.73 -7.83 -16.84
C CYS A 16 -5.17 -7.29 -16.82
N GLU A 17 -6.12 -8.08 -16.37
CA GLU A 17 -7.54 -7.70 -16.37
C GLU A 17 -7.82 -6.55 -15.39
N ARG A 18 -7.16 -6.52 -14.23
CA ARG A 18 -7.23 -5.37 -13.32
C ARG A 18 -6.66 -4.09 -13.93
N GLN A 19 -5.58 -4.21 -14.71
CA GLN A 19 -5.00 -3.07 -15.43
C GLN A 19 -5.94 -2.59 -16.54
N ASN A 20 -6.56 -3.50 -17.30
CA ASN A 20 -7.54 -3.17 -18.32
C ASN A 20 -8.76 -2.42 -17.74
N ILE A 21 -9.28 -2.90 -16.60
CA ILE A 21 -10.36 -2.20 -15.86
C ILE A 21 -9.92 -0.78 -15.46
N PHE A 22 -8.68 -0.62 -14.98
CA PHE A 22 -8.15 0.68 -14.62
C PHE A 22 -8.11 1.63 -15.82
N ILE A 23 -7.59 1.18 -16.97
CA ILE A 23 -7.46 2.00 -18.19
C ILE A 23 -8.83 2.37 -18.75
N LYS A 24 -9.77 1.42 -18.84
CA LYS A 24 -11.12 1.72 -19.31
C LYS A 24 -11.80 2.79 -18.45
N LYS A 25 -11.63 2.72 -17.13
CA LYS A 25 -12.12 3.77 -16.22
C LYS A 25 -11.43 5.11 -16.44
N LEU A 26 -10.11 5.10 -16.64
CA LEU A 26 -9.34 6.30 -16.90
C LEU A 26 -9.81 7.00 -18.19
N ASN A 27 -10.12 6.22 -19.23
CA ASN A 27 -10.65 6.68 -20.49
C ASN A 27 -12.14 7.12 -20.42
N GLY A 28 -12.80 6.93 -19.28
CA GLY A 28 -14.21 7.28 -19.12
C GLY A 28 -15.18 6.31 -19.80
N GLU A 29 -14.73 5.09 -20.13
CA GLU A 29 -15.59 4.08 -20.74
C GLU A 29 -16.73 3.67 -19.79
N PRO A 30 -17.93 3.35 -20.30
CA PRO A 30 -19.03 2.90 -19.46
C PRO A 30 -18.79 1.50 -18.88
N ALA A 31 -19.37 1.24 -17.71
CA ALA A 31 -19.40 -0.10 -17.13
C ALA A 31 -20.34 -1.03 -17.94
N PRO A 32 -20.08 -2.36 -17.91
CA PRO A 32 -19.04 -3.07 -17.18
C PRO A 32 -17.67 -3.00 -17.90
N TRP A 33 -16.59 -2.83 -17.13
CA TRP A 33 -15.22 -2.74 -17.68
C TRP A 33 -14.53 -4.09 -17.88
N THR A 34 -15.18 -5.17 -17.49
CA THR A 34 -14.72 -6.56 -17.61
C THR A 34 -15.90 -7.50 -17.71
N ASN A 35 -15.69 -8.68 -18.29
CA ASN A 35 -16.66 -9.78 -18.29
C ASN A 35 -16.48 -10.72 -17.11
N ASP A 36 -15.41 -10.58 -16.33
CA ASP A 36 -15.12 -11.34 -15.14
C ASP A 36 -16.07 -10.96 -13.99
N LYS A 37 -16.97 -11.89 -13.62
CA LYS A 37 -18.01 -11.66 -12.60
C LYS A 37 -17.43 -11.40 -11.21
N ILE A 38 -16.29 -12.02 -10.87
CA ILE A 38 -15.63 -11.83 -9.58
C ILE A 38 -15.06 -10.41 -9.51
N LEU A 39 -14.45 -9.92 -10.59
CA LEU A 39 -13.92 -8.55 -10.67
C LEU A 39 -15.02 -7.49 -10.77
N GLN A 40 -16.20 -7.83 -11.28
CA GLN A 40 -17.38 -6.94 -11.25
C GLN A 40 -17.95 -6.81 -9.84
N GLU A 41 -18.05 -7.92 -9.10
CA GLU A 41 -18.75 -7.98 -7.82
C GLU A 41 -17.88 -7.50 -6.66
N TYR A 42 -16.61 -7.89 -6.61
CA TYR A 42 -15.77 -7.66 -5.44
C TYR A 42 -14.75 -6.55 -5.65
N LYS A 43 -14.41 -5.87 -4.53
CA LYS A 43 -13.40 -4.82 -4.52
C LYS A 43 -11.99 -5.41 -4.46
N PHE A 44 -11.17 -5.08 -5.47
CA PHE A 44 -9.75 -5.40 -5.55
C PHE A 44 -8.88 -4.15 -5.67
N CYS A 45 -7.61 -4.24 -5.26
CA CYS A 45 -6.61 -3.22 -5.53
C CYS A 45 -6.26 -3.19 -7.03
N ASN A 46 -5.67 -2.09 -7.48
CA ASN A 46 -5.11 -1.99 -8.83
C ASN A 46 -3.82 -2.82 -8.95
N SER A 47 -3.45 -3.16 -10.20
CA SER A 47 -2.20 -3.89 -10.47
C SER A 47 -0.98 -3.07 -10.09
N TYR A 48 -0.99 -1.77 -10.36
CA TYR A 48 -0.03 -0.83 -9.80
C TYR A 48 -0.58 -0.26 -8.48
N ARG A 49 0.14 -0.47 -7.39
CA ARG A 49 -0.25 0.03 -6.05
C ARG A 49 -0.45 1.54 -6.02
N VAL A 50 0.34 2.27 -6.77
CA VAL A 50 0.26 3.73 -6.88
C VAL A 50 -1.12 4.20 -7.36
N ASN A 51 -1.83 3.40 -8.15
CA ASN A 51 -3.16 3.72 -8.68
C ASN A 51 -4.30 3.47 -7.67
N ASP A 52 -4.00 2.94 -6.50
CA ASP A 52 -5.04 2.79 -5.48
C ASP A 52 -5.44 4.15 -4.92
N ARG A 53 -6.74 4.33 -4.66
CA ARG A 53 -7.33 5.60 -4.23
C ARG A 53 -6.57 6.26 -3.08
N VAL A 54 -6.21 5.50 -2.04
CA VAL A 54 -5.50 6.03 -0.88
C VAL A 54 -4.05 6.42 -1.24
N SER A 55 -3.41 5.70 -2.16
CA SER A 55 -2.08 6.08 -2.69
C SER A 55 -2.16 7.39 -3.49
N GLN A 56 -3.20 7.55 -4.31
CA GLN A 56 -3.44 8.80 -5.04
C GLN A 56 -3.76 9.97 -4.10
N TYR A 57 -4.51 9.72 -3.04
CA TYR A 57 -4.75 10.74 -2.02
C TYR A 57 -3.44 11.15 -1.31
N LEU A 58 -2.61 10.17 -0.93
CA LEU A 58 -1.29 10.41 -0.36
C LEU A 58 -0.43 11.28 -1.30
N LEU A 59 -0.36 10.92 -2.56
CA LEU A 59 0.42 11.69 -3.55
C LEU A 59 -0.10 13.12 -3.68
N LYS A 60 -1.40 13.29 -3.93
CA LYS A 60 -1.99 14.59 -4.25
C LYS A 60 -2.08 15.53 -3.04
N ASN A 61 -2.50 15.03 -1.87
CA ASN A 61 -2.88 15.87 -0.73
C ASN A 61 -1.83 15.90 0.38
N VAL A 62 -0.93 14.91 0.44
CA VAL A 62 0.10 14.85 1.47
C VAL A 62 1.47 15.22 0.91
N ILE A 63 1.87 14.61 -0.23
CA ILE A 63 3.21 14.78 -0.81
C ILE A 63 3.28 16.00 -1.74
N TYR A 64 2.42 16.04 -2.77
CA TYR A 64 2.46 17.04 -3.86
C TYR A 64 1.30 18.05 -3.78
N ASN A 65 0.96 18.50 -2.57
CA ASN A 65 -0.16 19.43 -2.32
C ASN A 65 0.11 20.91 -2.70
N GLY A 66 1.20 21.18 -3.42
CA GLY A 66 1.57 22.52 -3.85
C GLY A 66 2.38 23.33 -2.83
N LYS A 67 2.47 22.90 -1.57
CA LYS A 67 3.30 23.53 -0.56
C LYS A 67 4.70 22.91 -0.52
N LYS A 68 5.70 23.69 -0.12
CA LYS A 68 7.06 23.20 0.13
C LYS A 68 7.21 22.84 1.60
N TYR A 69 7.76 21.66 1.86
CA TYR A 69 8.09 21.18 3.20
C TYR A 69 9.56 20.79 3.28
N SER A 70 10.12 20.85 4.48
CA SER A 70 11.41 20.20 4.75
C SER A 70 11.31 18.70 4.56
N ASP A 71 12.44 18.03 4.32
CA ASP A 71 12.48 16.56 4.24
C ASP A 71 11.92 15.91 5.52
N GLU A 72 12.19 16.52 6.67
CA GLU A 72 11.72 16.06 7.97
C GLU A 72 10.19 16.15 8.10
N ASP A 73 9.61 17.29 7.73
CA ASP A 73 8.16 17.49 7.73
C ASP A 73 7.49 16.54 6.72
N MET A 74 8.06 16.37 5.54
CA MET A 74 7.52 15.45 4.53
C MET A 74 7.49 14.00 5.04
N LEU A 75 8.56 13.53 5.68
CA LEU A 75 8.59 12.20 6.29
C LEU A 75 7.53 12.07 7.39
N PHE A 76 7.42 13.08 8.27
CA PHE A 76 6.39 13.10 9.32
C PHE A 76 4.97 13.02 8.73
N ARG A 77 4.66 13.83 7.73
CA ARG A 77 3.38 13.87 7.04
C ARG A 77 3.00 12.51 6.46
N ILE A 78 3.94 11.86 5.77
CA ILE A 78 3.74 10.54 5.16
C ILE A 78 3.44 9.49 6.24
N LEU A 79 4.23 9.44 7.31
CA LEU A 79 4.06 8.47 8.38
C LEU A 79 2.75 8.70 9.16
N LEU A 80 2.44 9.95 9.50
CA LEU A 80 1.19 10.30 10.16
C LEU A 80 -0.03 9.86 9.32
N PHE A 81 -0.05 10.24 8.03
CA PHE A 81 -1.13 9.82 7.14
C PHE A 81 -1.26 8.30 7.09
N LYS A 82 -0.12 7.61 6.92
CA LYS A 82 -0.13 6.16 6.74
C LYS A 82 -0.53 5.37 7.98
N LEU A 83 -0.24 5.85 9.18
CA LEU A 83 -0.66 5.18 10.41
C LEU A 83 -2.21 5.11 10.51
N PHE A 84 -2.90 6.15 10.12
CA PHE A 84 -4.37 6.17 10.05
C PHE A 84 -4.89 5.63 8.71
N ASN A 85 -4.14 5.85 7.64
CA ASN A 85 -4.41 5.44 6.26
C ASN A 85 -5.82 5.83 5.78
N LYS A 86 -6.33 7.00 6.22
CA LYS A 86 -7.70 7.44 6.00
C LYS A 86 -7.76 8.92 5.63
N GLU A 87 -8.37 9.20 4.48
CA GLU A 87 -8.52 10.53 3.88
C GLU A 87 -9.22 11.49 4.86
N SER A 88 -10.40 11.12 5.38
CA SER A 88 -11.17 11.98 6.29
C SER A 88 -10.49 12.27 7.63
N THR A 89 -9.56 11.43 8.08
CA THR A 89 -8.76 11.69 9.28
C THR A 89 -7.69 12.73 9.00
N TRP A 90 -7.08 12.68 7.82
CA TRP A 90 -6.15 13.71 7.37
C TRP A 90 -6.83 15.07 7.25
N GLU A 91 -8.01 15.12 6.61
CA GLU A 91 -8.82 16.32 6.48
C GLU A 91 -9.26 16.88 7.84
N LEU A 92 -9.65 16.01 8.76
CA LEU A 92 -9.97 16.39 10.13
C LEU A 92 -8.79 17.11 10.81
N LEU A 93 -7.58 16.59 10.67
CA LEU A 93 -6.38 17.21 11.25
C LEU A 93 -6.08 18.54 10.55
N LEU A 94 -6.15 18.63 9.22
CA LEU A 94 -5.95 19.88 8.48
C LEU A 94 -6.96 20.96 8.86
N ASN A 95 -8.20 20.59 9.16
CA ASN A 95 -9.24 21.54 9.55
C ASN A 95 -9.08 22.07 11.00
N ASN A 96 -8.32 21.36 11.84
CA ASN A 96 -8.14 21.73 13.24
C ASN A 96 -6.74 22.35 13.53
N PHE A 97 -5.81 22.21 12.60
CA PHE A 97 -4.44 22.73 12.74
C PHE A 97 -4.07 23.52 11.48
N GLU A 98 -3.31 24.63 11.66
CA GLU A 98 -2.89 25.51 10.56
C GLU A 98 -2.19 24.75 9.42
N ASP A 99 -1.30 23.85 9.77
CA ASP A 99 -0.67 22.88 8.87
C ASP A 99 -0.22 21.64 9.66
N ILE A 100 0.13 20.58 8.95
CA ILE A 100 0.65 19.34 9.54
C ILE A 100 2.17 19.32 9.34
N THR A 101 2.91 19.73 10.36
CA THR A 101 4.37 19.79 10.41
C THR A 101 4.88 19.34 11.78
N LEU A 102 6.17 19.12 11.93
CA LEU A 102 6.77 18.84 13.23
C LEU A 102 6.64 20.01 14.20
N LYS A 103 6.64 21.23 13.68
CA LYS A 103 6.46 22.45 14.51
C LYS A 103 5.04 22.53 15.09
N THR A 104 4.03 22.13 14.35
CA THR A 104 2.61 22.19 14.77
C THR A 104 2.16 20.90 15.46
N PHE A 105 3.00 19.86 15.50
CA PHE A 105 2.67 18.57 16.08
C PHE A 105 2.71 18.64 17.61
N ASP A 106 1.53 18.69 18.21
CA ASP A 106 1.32 18.51 19.64
C ASP A 106 0.51 17.23 19.90
N VAL A 107 1.12 16.27 20.60
CA VAL A 107 0.53 14.95 20.87
C VAL A 107 -0.82 15.06 21.60
N LYS A 108 -0.92 15.99 22.59
CA LYS A 108 -2.15 16.15 23.38
C LYS A 108 -3.27 16.77 22.56
N ALA A 109 -2.95 17.82 21.77
CA ALA A 109 -3.91 18.49 20.92
C ALA A 109 -4.44 17.55 19.82
N TYR A 110 -3.55 16.80 19.16
CA TYR A 110 -3.93 15.79 18.15
C TYR A 110 -4.77 14.67 18.77
N SER A 111 -4.38 14.17 19.95
CA SER A 111 -5.15 13.14 20.66
C SER A 111 -6.55 13.62 20.99
N LYS A 112 -6.71 14.84 21.55
CA LYS A 112 -8.02 15.44 21.87
C LYS A 112 -8.91 15.56 20.65
N THR A 113 -8.36 16.02 19.51
CA THR A 113 -9.13 16.15 18.25
C THR A 113 -9.61 14.78 17.75
N LEU A 114 -8.74 13.78 17.76
CA LEU A 114 -9.08 12.43 17.32
C LEU A 114 -10.07 11.74 18.26
N GLU A 115 -9.93 11.92 19.58
CA GLU A 115 -10.85 11.37 20.58
C GLU A 115 -12.25 11.99 20.44
N SER A 116 -12.33 13.32 20.25
CA SER A 116 -13.61 14.00 19.99
C SER A 116 -14.31 13.42 18.75
N ALA A 117 -13.56 13.15 17.68
CA ALA A 117 -14.14 12.53 16.49
C ALA A 117 -14.65 11.11 16.76
N ILE A 118 -13.90 10.31 17.53
CA ILE A 118 -14.33 8.96 17.93
C ILE A 118 -15.62 9.00 18.76
N LEU A 119 -15.70 9.89 19.76
CA LEU A 119 -16.88 10.06 20.61
C LEU A 119 -18.11 10.47 19.79
N ASN A 120 -17.92 11.21 18.69
CA ASN A 120 -18.95 11.55 17.72
C ASN A 120 -19.21 10.44 16.67
N GLY A 121 -18.76 9.22 16.90
CA GLY A 121 -18.99 8.06 16.04
C GLY A 121 -18.14 7.99 14.77
N THR A 122 -17.14 8.88 14.61
CA THR A 122 -16.28 8.89 13.44
C THR A 122 -15.21 7.82 13.53
N LYS A 123 -15.11 6.97 12.52
CA LYS A 123 -13.97 6.06 12.38
C LYS A 123 -12.74 6.84 11.90
N ILE A 124 -11.66 6.82 12.68
CA ILE A 124 -10.41 7.51 12.33
C ILE A 124 -9.37 6.60 11.63
N TYR A 125 -9.59 5.30 11.56
CA TYR A 125 -8.72 4.33 10.87
C TYR A 125 -9.39 3.74 9.65
N ASN A 126 -8.57 3.44 8.63
CA ASN A 126 -9.02 2.64 7.50
C ASN A 126 -9.12 1.16 7.92
N ASP A 127 -10.02 0.42 7.25
CA ASP A 127 -10.13 -1.04 7.41
C ASP A 127 -9.06 -1.84 6.64
N ALA A 128 -8.24 -1.16 5.82
CA ALA A 128 -7.11 -1.74 5.09
C ALA A 128 -5.79 -1.23 5.67
N TYR A 129 -4.73 -2.03 5.56
CA TYR A 129 -3.41 -1.73 6.15
C TYR A 129 -3.50 -1.43 7.65
N ILE A 130 -4.10 -2.37 8.38
CA ILE A 130 -4.41 -2.19 9.80
C ILE A 130 -3.10 -2.09 10.59
N SER A 131 -2.88 -0.93 11.19
CA SER A 131 -1.81 -0.70 12.16
C SER A 131 -2.06 -1.44 13.47
N CYS A 132 -1.00 -1.78 14.18
CA CYS A 132 -1.09 -2.51 15.45
C CYS A 132 -1.89 -1.71 16.49
N ALA A 133 -2.61 -2.41 17.36
CA ALA A 133 -3.46 -1.83 18.39
C ALA A 133 -2.98 -2.14 19.82
N ASN A 134 -1.73 -2.59 20.01
CA ASN A 134 -1.23 -2.86 21.34
C ASN A 134 -0.89 -1.57 22.11
N LYS A 135 -0.70 -1.69 23.42
CA LYS A 135 -0.43 -0.59 24.34
C LYS A 135 1.07 -0.35 24.56
N ALA A 136 1.86 -0.32 23.48
CA ALA A 136 3.32 -0.23 23.56
C ALA A 136 3.83 1.03 24.27
N PHE A 137 3.03 2.09 24.36
CA PHE A 137 3.34 3.32 25.10
C PHE A 137 2.46 3.51 26.34
N GLY A 138 1.75 2.47 26.79
CA GLY A 138 0.95 2.49 28.02
C GLY A 138 -0.45 3.12 27.91
N TYR A 139 -0.83 3.64 26.74
CA TYR A 139 -2.15 4.25 26.55
C TYR A 139 -3.22 3.20 26.24
N ASP A 140 -4.45 3.45 26.70
CA ASP A 140 -5.60 2.59 26.41
C ASP A 140 -6.10 2.76 24.95
N ARG A 141 -6.02 3.97 24.45
CA ARG A 141 -6.47 4.30 23.10
C ARG A 141 -5.39 4.02 22.06
N LYS A 142 -5.79 3.41 20.95
CA LYS A 142 -4.89 3.08 19.85
C LYS A 142 -4.22 4.34 19.26
N HIS A 143 -4.97 5.42 19.06
CA HIS A 143 -4.44 6.64 18.45
C HIS A 143 -3.41 7.33 19.35
N GLU A 144 -3.56 7.28 20.66
CA GLU A 144 -2.57 7.82 21.60
C GLU A 144 -1.24 7.08 21.50
N ASN A 145 -1.27 5.74 21.42
CA ASN A 145 -0.05 4.94 21.20
C ASN A 145 0.62 5.28 19.85
N HIS A 146 -0.16 5.55 18.79
CA HIS A 146 0.40 5.95 17.50
C HIS A 146 0.97 7.38 17.50
N LEU A 147 0.33 8.32 18.20
CA LEU A 147 0.88 9.66 18.36
C LEU A 147 2.15 9.65 19.20
N ALA A 148 2.19 8.86 20.27
CA ALA A 148 3.39 8.63 21.08
C ALA A 148 4.53 7.99 20.26
N LEU A 149 4.19 7.04 19.39
CA LEU A 149 5.14 6.46 18.44
C LEU A 149 5.75 7.54 17.54
N LEU A 150 4.94 8.40 16.94
CA LEU A 150 5.42 9.49 16.09
C LEU A 150 6.30 10.47 16.87
N ASN A 151 5.90 10.82 18.11
CA ASN A 151 6.72 11.67 18.98
C ASN A 151 8.08 11.04 19.24
N LYS A 152 8.11 9.75 19.59
CA LYS A 152 9.35 9.01 19.77
C LYS A 152 10.22 9.03 18.51
N MET A 153 9.64 8.70 17.34
CA MET A 153 10.37 8.64 16.08
C MET A 153 10.99 9.98 15.68
N PHE A 154 10.20 11.05 15.75
CA PHE A 154 10.59 12.35 15.17
C PHE A 154 11.20 13.32 16.19
N ASN A 155 10.64 13.42 17.39
CA ASN A 155 11.07 14.38 18.38
C ASN A 155 12.18 13.86 19.29
N GLU A 156 12.12 12.57 19.71
CA GLU A 156 13.10 11.99 20.62
C GLU A 156 14.30 11.39 19.85
N ASP A 157 14.03 10.43 18.95
CA ASP A 157 15.10 9.66 18.29
C ASP A 157 15.63 10.30 17.01
N LYS A 158 15.00 11.38 16.52
CA LYS A 158 15.36 12.08 15.26
C LYS A 158 15.54 11.11 14.09
N MET A 159 14.59 10.16 13.96
CA MET A 159 14.63 9.08 12.97
C MET A 159 14.78 9.65 11.54
N GLN A 160 14.14 10.75 11.21
CA GLN A 160 14.20 11.40 9.91
C GLN A 160 15.64 11.65 9.44
N SER A 161 16.52 12.09 10.34
CA SER A 161 17.94 12.32 10.03
C SER A 161 18.71 11.03 9.66
N LYS A 162 18.21 9.87 10.09
CA LYS A 162 18.75 8.56 9.73
C LYS A 162 18.19 8.10 8.39
N ILE A 163 16.88 8.30 8.17
CA ILE A 163 16.18 7.86 6.94
C ILE A 163 16.74 8.56 5.70
N VAL A 164 16.95 9.89 5.73
CA VAL A 164 17.49 10.63 4.58
C VAL A 164 18.91 10.19 4.19
N LYS A 165 19.65 9.58 5.11
CA LYS A 165 21.00 9.06 4.86
C LYS A 165 21.02 7.64 4.30
N CYS A 166 19.89 6.93 4.33
CA CYS A 166 19.80 5.56 3.82
C CYS A 166 20.04 5.52 2.32
N LYS A 167 20.90 4.63 1.88
CA LYS A 167 21.21 4.41 0.45
C LYS A 167 20.25 3.43 -0.20
N THR A 168 19.62 2.55 0.59
CA THR A 168 18.69 1.54 0.11
C THR A 168 17.38 1.55 0.89
N MET A 169 16.32 1.06 0.25
CA MET A 169 15.02 0.88 0.90
C MET A 169 15.11 -0.08 2.10
N GLU A 170 15.96 -1.10 2.03
CA GLU A 170 16.17 -2.07 3.10
C GLU A 170 16.76 -1.44 4.36
N GLN A 171 17.73 -0.52 4.21
CA GLN A 171 18.29 0.21 5.36
C GLN A 171 17.20 1.02 6.07
N ALA A 172 16.39 1.75 5.34
CA ALA A 172 15.27 2.51 5.90
C ALA A 172 14.21 1.60 6.52
N PHE A 173 13.90 0.49 5.87
CA PHE A 173 13.00 -0.54 6.41
C PHE A 173 13.46 -1.04 7.78
N ASN A 174 14.73 -1.39 7.92
CA ASN A 174 15.28 -1.90 9.19
C ASN A 174 15.21 -0.85 10.31
N ILE A 175 15.44 0.43 10.00
CA ILE A 175 15.27 1.53 10.97
C ILE A 175 13.81 1.65 11.40
N ILE A 176 12.87 1.72 10.46
CA ILE A 176 11.44 1.90 10.75
C ILE A 176 10.87 0.69 11.49
N LYS A 177 11.27 -0.51 11.09
CA LYS A 177 10.84 -1.77 11.71
C LYS A 177 11.30 -1.91 13.16
N SER A 178 12.39 -1.27 13.58
CA SER A 178 12.89 -1.34 14.96
C SER A 178 11.97 -0.67 15.98
N TYR A 179 11.02 0.15 15.52
CA TYR A 179 10.07 0.83 16.41
C TYR A 179 8.91 -0.07 16.84
N PRO A 180 8.41 0.09 18.07
CA PRO A 180 7.23 -0.63 18.52
C PRO A 180 6.03 -0.34 17.63
N LEU A 181 5.01 -1.21 17.62
CA LEU A 181 3.81 -1.14 16.79
C LEU A 181 4.05 -1.34 15.28
N ILE A 182 5.29 -1.37 14.81
CA ILE A 182 5.62 -1.51 13.39
C ILE A 182 6.18 -2.91 13.11
N GLY A 183 5.37 -3.75 12.47
CA GLY A 183 5.81 -5.05 11.96
C GLY A 183 6.36 -4.94 10.51
N ASN A 184 6.92 -6.04 10.02
CA ASN A 184 7.53 -6.13 8.68
C ASN A 184 6.64 -5.56 7.57
N PHE A 185 5.36 -5.95 7.54
CA PHE A 185 4.43 -5.48 6.51
C PHE A 185 4.23 -3.96 6.56
N MET A 186 4.01 -3.39 7.76
CA MET A 186 3.81 -1.96 7.92
C MET A 186 5.09 -1.19 7.56
N ALA A 187 6.25 -1.64 8.03
CA ALA A 187 7.54 -1.01 7.70
C ALA A 187 7.77 -0.97 6.17
N TYR A 188 7.49 -2.08 5.47
CA TYR A 188 7.63 -2.13 4.01
C TYR A 188 6.66 -1.18 3.30
N GLN A 189 5.40 -1.09 3.76
CA GLN A 189 4.45 -0.13 3.22
C GLN A 189 4.88 1.33 3.45
N LEU A 190 5.46 1.63 4.63
CA LEU A 190 5.95 2.97 4.96
C LEU A 190 7.13 3.38 4.09
N VAL A 191 8.14 2.52 3.91
CA VAL A 191 9.29 2.86 3.04
C VAL A 191 8.89 2.99 1.56
N THR A 192 7.90 2.23 1.12
CA THR A 192 7.34 2.38 -0.23
C THR A 192 6.67 3.76 -0.39
N ASP A 193 5.87 4.18 0.59
CA ASP A 193 5.18 5.47 0.55
C ASP A 193 6.17 6.65 0.69
N ILE A 194 7.19 6.53 1.52
CA ILE A 194 8.32 7.49 1.60
C ILE A 194 9.01 7.61 0.24
N ASN A 195 9.24 6.47 -0.43
CA ASN A 195 9.88 6.46 -1.75
C ASN A 195 9.00 7.05 -2.86
N TYR A 196 7.75 7.40 -2.62
CA TYR A 196 6.95 8.20 -3.57
C TYR A 196 7.28 9.70 -3.50
N SER A 197 7.89 10.18 -2.41
CA SER A 197 8.33 11.56 -2.26
C SER A 197 9.69 11.81 -2.94
N GLU A 198 10.11 13.07 -3.01
CA GLU A 198 11.43 13.47 -3.51
C GLU A 198 12.51 13.46 -2.42
N VAL A 199 12.16 13.15 -1.16
CA VAL A 199 13.10 13.10 -0.03
C VAL A 199 14.17 12.03 -0.22
N VAL A 200 13.81 10.92 -0.86
CA VAL A 200 14.69 9.78 -1.13
C VAL A 200 14.47 9.26 -2.55
N ASN A 201 15.42 8.50 -3.07
CA ASN A 201 15.31 7.87 -4.39
C ASN A 201 15.93 6.47 -4.37
N TRP A 202 15.28 5.57 -3.63
CA TRP A 202 15.71 4.16 -3.58
C TRP A 202 15.20 3.39 -4.79
N LYS A 203 15.96 2.38 -5.22
CA LYS A 203 15.51 1.45 -6.24
C LYS A 203 14.36 0.59 -5.72
N GLU A 204 13.34 0.41 -6.55
CA GLU A 204 12.11 -0.28 -6.18
C GLU A 204 12.14 -1.79 -6.51
N ASP A 205 13.16 -2.22 -7.23
CA ASP A 205 13.39 -3.58 -7.69
C ASP A 205 14.46 -4.35 -6.88
N GLU A 206 15.02 -3.72 -5.83
CA GLU A 206 16.07 -4.35 -5.02
C GLU A 206 15.57 -4.97 -3.72
N PHE A 207 14.44 -4.49 -3.17
CA PHE A 207 13.96 -4.92 -1.86
C PHE A 207 12.45 -5.14 -1.83
N THR A 208 12.02 -6.23 -1.19
CA THR A 208 10.60 -6.54 -0.96
C THR A 208 10.41 -7.36 0.31
N VAL A 209 9.18 -7.32 0.84
CA VAL A 209 8.76 -8.14 1.97
C VAL A 209 7.39 -8.74 1.68
N ALA A 210 7.29 -10.05 1.81
CA ALA A 210 6.03 -10.76 1.60
C ALA A 210 5.05 -10.49 2.76
N GLY A 211 3.96 -9.76 2.47
CA GLY A 211 2.89 -9.54 3.43
C GLY A 211 2.03 -10.78 3.68
N PRO A 212 1.20 -10.80 4.75
CA PRO A 212 0.38 -11.96 5.09
C PRO A 212 -0.57 -12.44 3.99
N GLY A 213 -1.08 -11.52 3.16
CA GLY A 213 -1.90 -11.85 1.98
C GLY A 213 -1.08 -12.47 0.88
N SER A 214 0.09 -11.90 0.61
CA SER A 214 1.03 -12.38 -0.39
C SER A 214 1.54 -13.79 -0.07
N LEU A 215 1.88 -14.08 1.19
CA LEU A 215 2.26 -15.43 1.63
C LEU A 215 1.21 -16.48 1.28
N ARG A 216 -0.09 -16.17 1.44
CA ARG A 216 -1.18 -17.07 1.06
C ARG A 216 -1.31 -17.23 -0.45
N GLY A 217 -1.16 -16.13 -1.20
CA GLY A 217 -1.16 -16.15 -2.67
C GLY A 217 -0.01 -16.97 -3.23
N ILE A 218 1.20 -16.78 -2.73
CA ILE A 218 2.39 -17.58 -3.09
C ILE A 218 2.14 -19.06 -2.82
N LYS A 219 1.61 -19.43 -1.65
CA LYS A 219 1.30 -20.82 -1.31
C LYS A 219 0.23 -21.45 -2.23
N LYS A 220 -0.69 -20.64 -2.75
CA LYS A 220 -1.66 -21.09 -3.76
C LYS A 220 -1.03 -21.30 -5.13
N CYS A 221 -0.13 -20.39 -5.52
CA CYS A 221 0.57 -20.42 -6.81
C CYS A 221 1.62 -21.53 -6.93
N PHE A 222 2.36 -21.76 -5.85
CA PHE A 222 3.52 -22.66 -5.87
C PHE A 222 3.32 -23.83 -4.91
N ILE A 223 3.33 -25.05 -5.49
CA ILE A 223 3.25 -26.31 -4.74
C ILE A 223 4.58 -26.55 -4.00
N ASP A 224 5.67 -26.25 -4.69
CA ASP A 224 7.03 -26.31 -4.14
C ASP A 224 7.87 -25.13 -4.65
N LYS A 225 8.49 -24.42 -3.75
CA LYS A 225 9.35 -23.26 -4.04
C LYS A 225 10.81 -23.64 -4.29
N GLY A 226 11.18 -24.89 -4.04
CA GLY A 226 12.58 -25.32 -4.05
C GLY A 226 13.38 -24.58 -2.98
N LYS A 227 14.53 -24.02 -3.36
CA LYS A 227 15.40 -23.25 -2.46
C LYS A 227 14.99 -21.78 -2.31
N MET A 228 13.95 -21.32 -3.01
CA MET A 228 13.52 -19.91 -3.01
C MET A 228 12.74 -19.56 -1.74
N ASN A 229 13.03 -18.42 -1.12
CA ASN A 229 12.17 -17.83 -0.10
C ASN A 229 10.97 -17.11 -0.75
N ASN A 230 10.12 -16.45 0.02
CA ASN A 230 8.92 -15.79 -0.53
C ASN A 230 9.27 -14.50 -1.29
N GLU A 231 10.28 -13.80 -0.85
CA GLU A 231 10.80 -12.60 -1.48
C GLU A 231 11.46 -12.92 -2.82
N ASP A 232 12.18 -14.05 -2.92
CA ASP A 232 12.72 -14.58 -4.18
C ASP A 232 11.60 -14.92 -5.18
N ILE A 233 10.48 -15.46 -4.70
CA ILE A 233 9.31 -15.71 -5.56
C ILE A 233 8.71 -14.40 -6.10
N ILE A 234 8.62 -13.36 -5.27
CA ILE A 234 8.13 -12.05 -5.72
C ILE A 234 9.06 -11.48 -6.78
N ARG A 235 10.38 -11.57 -6.56
CA ARG A 235 11.41 -11.15 -7.52
C ARG A 235 11.33 -11.96 -8.82
N TYR A 236 11.14 -13.26 -8.72
CA TYR A 236 10.93 -14.13 -9.88
C TYR A 236 9.76 -13.64 -10.74
N MET A 237 8.61 -13.26 -10.11
CA MET A 237 7.48 -12.73 -10.86
C MET A 237 7.81 -11.39 -11.53
N TYR A 238 8.51 -10.50 -10.83
CA TYR A 238 8.99 -9.23 -11.39
C TYR A 238 9.88 -9.44 -12.63
N GLU A 239 10.85 -10.35 -12.55
CA GLU A 239 11.82 -10.61 -13.64
C GLU A 239 11.19 -11.29 -14.87
N HIS A 240 10.11 -12.05 -14.66
CA HIS A 240 9.49 -12.86 -15.72
C HIS A 240 8.21 -12.24 -16.30
N GLN A 241 7.78 -11.06 -15.87
CA GLN A 241 6.47 -10.50 -16.20
C GLN A 241 6.25 -10.38 -17.72
N ASP A 242 7.18 -9.81 -18.48
CA ASP A 242 7.01 -9.61 -19.92
C ASP A 242 6.93 -10.95 -20.68
N LYS A 243 7.72 -11.94 -20.26
CA LYS A 243 7.69 -13.29 -20.82
C LYS A 243 6.35 -13.97 -20.55
N GLU A 244 5.82 -13.84 -19.34
CA GLU A 244 4.59 -14.52 -18.94
C GLU A 244 3.34 -13.85 -19.54
N PHE A 245 3.28 -12.53 -19.63
CA PHE A 245 2.22 -11.85 -20.36
C PHE A 245 2.22 -12.27 -21.84
N LYS A 246 3.39 -12.33 -22.48
CA LYS A 246 3.52 -12.82 -23.85
C LYS A 246 3.09 -14.28 -23.99
N ARG A 247 3.52 -15.17 -23.09
CA ARG A 247 3.17 -16.61 -23.10
C ARG A 247 1.65 -16.81 -23.08
N LEU A 248 0.94 -16.00 -22.31
CA LEU A 248 -0.51 -16.08 -22.14
C LEU A 248 -1.28 -15.22 -23.16
N ASN A 249 -0.60 -14.60 -24.11
CA ASN A 249 -1.19 -13.64 -25.06
C ASN A 249 -2.00 -12.55 -24.37
N LEU A 250 -1.48 -12.02 -23.26
CA LEU A 250 -2.08 -10.95 -22.47
C LEU A 250 -1.42 -9.61 -22.83
N ASP A 251 -2.21 -8.65 -23.28
CA ASP A 251 -1.76 -7.31 -23.61
C ASP A 251 -1.77 -6.43 -22.35
N PHE A 252 -0.73 -6.57 -21.52
CA PHE A 252 -0.57 -5.79 -20.30
C PHE A 252 -0.11 -4.36 -20.62
N LYS A 253 -0.94 -3.38 -20.35
CA LYS A 253 -0.64 -1.95 -20.57
C LYS A 253 0.15 -1.38 -19.40
N LYS A 254 1.43 -1.10 -19.61
CA LYS A 254 2.30 -0.45 -18.63
C LYS A 254 1.88 1.01 -18.40
N ILE A 255 2.18 1.56 -17.23
CA ILE A 255 2.08 3.00 -16.97
C ILE A 255 3.35 3.67 -17.50
N GLY A 256 3.23 4.46 -18.56
CA GLY A 256 4.39 4.83 -19.34
C GLY A 256 5.12 3.57 -19.82
N ASN A 257 6.42 3.52 -19.63
CA ASN A 257 7.22 2.31 -19.93
C ASN A 257 7.58 1.50 -18.67
N ARG A 258 6.92 1.80 -17.53
CA ARG A 258 7.28 1.24 -16.24
C ARG A 258 6.70 -0.17 -16.06
N PRO A 259 7.53 -1.21 -15.83
CA PRO A 259 7.04 -2.53 -15.47
C PRO A 259 6.40 -2.51 -14.07
N LEU A 260 5.63 -3.55 -13.72
CA LEU A 260 5.23 -3.80 -12.34
C LEU A 260 6.48 -3.90 -11.47
N GLN A 261 6.50 -3.22 -10.33
CA GLN A 261 7.60 -3.27 -9.37
C GLN A 261 7.40 -4.39 -8.35
N LEU A 262 8.39 -4.65 -7.51
CA LEU A 262 8.30 -5.71 -6.48
C LEU A 262 7.10 -5.51 -5.55
N ILE A 263 6.76 -4.27 -5.20
CA ILE A 263 5.58 -3.97 -4.39
C ILE A 263 4.28 -4.32 -5.11
N ASP A 264 4.20 -4.10 -6.42
CA ASP A 264 3.04 -4.42 -7.23
C ASP A 264 2.88 -5.94 -7.33
N CYS A 265 3.96 -6.66 -7.64
CA CYS A 265 3.97 -8.13 -7.68
C CYS A 265 3.58 -8.75 -6.34
N GLN A 266 4.05 -8.17 -5.22
CA GLN A 266 3.66 -8.57 -3.88
C GLN A 266 2.16 -8.35 -3.64
N ASN A 267 1.61 -7.21 -4.03
CA ASN A 267 0.20 -6.89 -3.88
C ASN A 267 -0.70 -7.78 -4.75
N ILE A 268 -0.28 -8.09 -5.98
CA ILE A 268 -1.02 -8.99 -6.86
C ILE A 268 -1.17 -10.38 -6.21
N PHE A 269 -0.15 -10.91 -5.54
CA PHE A 269 -0.30 -12.15 -4.76
C PHE A 269 -1.37 -12.05 -3.66
N CYS A 270 -1.42 -10.91 -2.96
CA CYS A 270 -2.44 -10.66 -1.93
C CYS A 270 -3.85 -10.66 -2.53
N GLU A 271 -4.01 -10.01 -3.66
CA GLU A 271 -5.29 -9.92 -4.36
C GLU A 271 -5.67 -11.25 -5.04
N LEU A 272 -4.70 -11.99 -5.56
CA LEU A 272 -4.89 -13.34 -6.08
C LEU A 272 -5.40 -14.31 -4.98
N ASP A 273 -4.82 -14.28 -3.75
CA ASP A 273 -5.36 -15.07 -2.63
C ASP A 273 -6.85 -14.79 -2.44
N LYS A 274 -7.23 -13.51 -2.52
CA LYS A 274 -8.62 -13.07 -2.39
C LYS A 274 -9.48 -13.53 -3.57
N TYR A 275 -9.02 -13.37 -4.80
CA TYR A 275 -9.70 -13.78 -6.02
C TYR A 275 -9.96 -15.30 -6.03
N CYS A 276 -8.96 -16.10 -5.70
CA CYS A 276 -9.06 -17.55 -5.62
C CYS A 276 -10.10 -18.06 -4.60
N ARG A 277 -10.55 -17.26 -3.64
CA ARG A 277 -11.62 -17.65 -2.71
C ARG A 277 -12.97 -17.85 -3.41
N GLN A 278 -13.15 -17.24 -4.57
CA GLN A 278 -14.33 -17.37 -5.41
C GLN A 278 -14.05 -18.24 -6.63
N ALA A 279 -12.94 -18.00 -7.33
CA ALA A 279 -12.60 -18.74 -8.54
C ALA A 279 -12.24 -20.21 -8.28
N LEU A 280 -11.58 -20.50 -7.17
CA LEU A 280 -11.05 -21.82 -6.81
C LEU A 280 -11.32 -22.12 -5.32
N PRO A 281 -12.60 -22.32 -4.93
CA PRO A 281 -12.99 -22.45 -3.52
C PRO A 281 -12.39 -23.68 -2.83
N ASP A 282 -11.99 -24.70 -3.58
CA ASP A 282 -11.32 -25.90 -3.07
C ASP A 282 -9.87 -25.64 -2.62
N LEU A 283 -9.24 -24.58 -3.10
CA LEU A 283 -7.94 -24.13 -2.63
C LEU A 283 -8.08 -23.35 -1.31
N LYS A 284 -8.38 -24.07 -0.25
CA LYS A 284 -8.65 -23.51 1.07
C LYS A 284 -7.45 -22.76 1.64
N SER A 285 -7.74 -21.64 2.31
CA SER A 285 -6.85 -20.93 3.21
C SER A 285 -7.63 -20.59 4.48
N ASN A 286 -6.97 -19.97 5.47
CA ASN A 286 -7.64 -19.52 6.69
C ASN A 286 -8.65 -18.37 6.46
N ARG A 287 -8.84 -17.95 5.21
CA ARG A 287 -9.84 -16.95 4.79
C ARG A 287 -10.58 -17.47 3.57
N THR A 288 -11.89 -17.61 3.71
CA THR A 288 -12.76 -18.23 2.67
C THR A 288 -13.67 -17.21 1.96
N LYS A 289 -13.96 -16.05 2.60
CA LYS A 289 -14.89 -15.05 2.06
C LYS A 289 -14.18 -13.77 1.64
N ILE A 290 -14.74 -13.08 0.64
CA ILE A 290 -14.38 -11.69 0.29
C ILE A 290 -15.42 -10.79 0.96
N LYS A 291 -14.96 -9.92 1.88
CA LYS A 291 -15.85 -9.08 2.70
C LYS A 291 -16.33 -7.80 2.01
N LYS A 292 -15.60 -7.33 1.00
CA LYS A 292 -15.86 -6.01 0.39
C LYS A 292 -16.33 -6.20 -1.04
N HIS A 293 -17.55 -5.76 -1.30
CA HIS A 293 -18.09 -5.63 -2.65
C HIS A 293 -17.57 -4.35 -3.30
N TYR A 294 -17.56 -4.35 -4.62
CA TYR A 294 -17.23 -3.18 -5.40
C TYR A 294 -18.44 -2.22 -5.41
N VAL A 295 -18.21 -1.00 -4.99
CA VAL A 295 -19.20 0.08 -5.09
C VAL A 295 -18.60 1.17 -6.00
N PRO A 296 -19.23 1.45 -7.15
CA PRO A 296 -18.78 2.53 -8.03
C PRO A 296 -18.80 3.86 -7.28
N LYS A 297 -17.71 4.63 -7.38
CA LYS A 297 -17.67 6.00 -6.91
C LYS A 297 -17.81 6.94 -8.10
N LYS A 298 -18.65 7.98 -7.97
CA LYS A 298 -18.89 8.98 -9.03
C LYS A 298 -17.71 9.92 -9.23
N GLU A 299 -16.89 10.14 -8.19
CA GLU A 299 -15.74 11.02 -8.26
C GLU A 299 -14.67 10.48 -9.19
N ARG A 300 -14.32 11.26 -10.20
CA ARG A 300 -13.19 11.00 -11.08
C ARG A 300 -11.89 11.31 -10.33
N ILE A 301 -10.97 10.36 -10.28
CA ILE A 301 -9.63 10.56 -9.75
C ILE A 301 -8.76 11.08 -10.88
N GLU A 302 -8.14 12.23 -10.68
CA GLU A 302 -7.04 12.69 -11.49
C GLU A 302 -5.76 12.00 -10.96
N TYR A 303 -5.18 11.14 -11.78
CA TYR A 303 -4.00 10.36 -11.39
C TYR A 303 -2.73 11.17 -11.56
N ILE A 304 -1.93 11.17 -10.51
CA ILE A 304 -0.58 11.75 -10.52
C ILE A 304 0.43 10.67 -10.08
N TYR A 305 1.66 10.86 -10.50
CA TYR A 305 2.74 9.92 -10.22
C TYR A 305 3.92 10.62 -9.54
N PRO A 306 4.79 9.89 -8.82
CA PRO A 306 6.02 10.45 -8.28
C PRO A 306 6.79 11.17 -9.38
N LYS A 307 7.17 12.43 -9.17
CA LYS A 307 7.84 13.26 -10.19
C LYS A 307 9.10 12.62 -10.74
N LYS A 308 9.84 11.90 -9.89
CA LYS A 308 11.05 11.15 -10.28
C LYS A 308 10.81 10.01 -11.27
N TRP A 309 9.55 9.57 -11.46
CA TRP A 309 9.23 8.54 -12.46
C TRP A 309 9.17 9.10 -13.89
N LYS A 310 9.02 10.42 -14.06
CA LYS A 310 9.00 11.11 -15.37
C LYS A 310 7.99 10.52 -16.37
N ILE A 311 6.77 10.22 -15.89
CA ILE A 311 5.64 9.68 -16.66
C ILE A 311 4.42 10.58 -16.53
#